data_c4338468eece6e9452f2060cc8dffa09
#
_entry.id   c4338468eece6e9452f2060cc8dffa09
#
_cell.length_a   1.000
_cell.length_b   1.000
_cell.length_c   1.000
_cell.angle_alpha   90.00
_cell.angle_beta   90.00
_cell.angle_gamma   90.00
#
_symmetry.space_group_name_H-M   'P 1'
#
loop_
_entity.id
_entity.type
_entity.pdbx_description
1 polymer ?
#
loop_
_entity_poly.entity_id
_entity_poly.type
_entity_poly.pdbx_seq_one_letter_code
_entity_poly.pdbx_strand_id
1 'polypeptide(L)'
;MKHVCYNCRKEFEGDFCPACGQKSSVGRVNWGSVWEEVKKLGVNADSALPSIANLLWRPGHLISDYTGGRRKVCVSPVSLLLLVAVVVSLILKLTGVSLGGDAYPEAGRFKVLAKAVTWLMNNLGWGMLIQTLFLIFPTWILFRFSPRHNRHSWPEGIFLQLFMSSLVLIFSAFGAGVSPWLYWLIPVYYFIAYRQFFGYGVWGTLWRTALVLLDGLLFVVFLLWLVMAIFGHAGTESYPVGMQIATVSILVAFIAGTLALGYLVGKKTGRTDQSA
;
A
#
# COMPACT_ATOMS: atom_id res chain seq x y z
N MET A 1 6.25 -34.59 -14.67
CA MET A 1 7.14 -34.02 -13.60
C MET A 1 6.34 -33.95 -12.31
N LYS A 2 6.93 -34.46 -11.21
CA LYS A 2 6.31 -34.34 -9.90
C LYS A 2 6.47 -32.93 -9.36
N HIS A 3 5.40 -32.34 -8.86
CA HIS A 3 5.34 -31.01 -8.28
C HIS A 3 4.89 -31.09 -6.83
N VAL A 4 5.43 -30.25 -5.95
CA VAL A 4 4.93 -30.06 -4.60
C VAL A 4 4.04 -28.81 -4.57
N CYS A 5 2.81 -28.93 -4.18
CA CYS A 5 1.88 -27.83 -4.14
C CYS A 5 2.27 -26.79 -3.09
N TYR A 6 2.44 -25.53 -3.46
CA TYR A 6 2.75 -24.43 -2.53
C TYR A 6 1.63 -24.19 -1.51
N ASN A 7 0.37 -24.51 -1.85
CA ASN A 7 -0.76 -24.28 -0.95
C ASN A 7 -0.96 -25.41 0.07
N CYS A 8 -1.13 -26.65 -0.40
CA CYS A 8 -1.48 -27.79 0.49
C CYS A 8 -0.34 -28.77 0.76
N ARG A 9 0.86 -28.54 0.19
CA ARG A 9 2.08 -29.34 0.34
C ARG A 9 1.98 -30.79 -0.19
N LYS A 10 0.89 -31.16 -0.88
CA LYS A 10 0.78 -32.47 -1.51
C LYS A 10 1.61 -32.54 -2.79
N GLU A 11 2.22 -33.70 -3.02
CA GLU A 11 2.85 -34.01 -4.31
C GLU A 11 1.78 -34.38 -5.34
N PHE A 12 1.96 -33.95 -6.56
CA PHE A 12 1.04 -34.22 -7.67
C PHE A 12 1.77 -34.12 -9.02
N GLU A 13 1.14 -34.65 -10.06
CA GLU A 13 1.55 -34.51 -11.44
C GLU A 13 0.46 -33.77 -12.24
N GLY A 14 0.87 -32.99 -13.24
CA GLY A 14 -0.03 -32.21 -14.07
C GLY A 14 -0.06 -30.72 -13.71
N ASP A 15 -0.95 -29.97 -14.37
CA ASP A 15 -1.02 -28.51 -14.31
C ASP A 15 -1.71 -27.97 -13.06
N PHE A 16 -2.57 -28.76 -12.44
CA PHE A 16 -3.36 -28.34 -11.26
C PHE A 16 -3.29 -29.39 -10.15
N CYS A 17 -3.13 -28.94 -8.92
CA CYS A 17 -3.16 -29.79 -7.74
C CYS A 17 -4.57 -30.39 -7.56
N PRO A 18 -4.72 -31.74 -7.55
CA PRO A 18 -6.03 -32.38 -7.42
C PRO A 18 -6.67 -32.17 -6.05
N ALA A 19 -5.88 -31.82 -5.01
CA ALA A 19 -6.40 -31.61 -3.67
C ALA A 19 -6.95 -30.19 -3.41
N CYS A 20 -6.40 -29.15 -4.05
CA CYS A 20 -6.80 -27.76 -3.77
C CYS A 20 -6.99 -26.90 -5.03
N GLY A 21 -6.76 -27.45 -6.23
CA GLY A 21 -6.94 -26.76 -7.50
C GLY A 21 -5.92 -25.64 -7.75
N GLN A 22 -4.80 -25.57 -7.01
CA GLN A 22 -3.76 -24.57 -7.31
C GLN A 22 -2.93 -25.01 -8.51
N LYS A 23 -2.65 -24.06 -9.41
CA LYS A 23 -1.82 -24.31 -10.60
C LYS A 23 -0.38 -24.63 -10.20
N SER A 24 0.26 -25.59 -10.87
CA SER A 24 1.63 -26.04 -10.60
C SER A 24 2.67 -24.93 -10.82
N SER A 25 2.45 -24.06 -11.81
CA SER A 25 3.35 -22.95 -12.15
C SER A 25 3.33 -21.78 -11.16
N VAL A 26 2.48 -21.82 -10.13
CA VAL A 26 2.39 -20.75 -9.12
C VAL A 26 3.45 -20.98 -8.05
N GLY A 27 4.34 -20.00 -7.90
CA GLY A 27 5.37 -19.95 -6.88
C GLY A 27 5.38 -18.60 -6.14
N ARG A 28 6.53 -18.28 -5.53
CA ARG A 28 6.77 -16.98 -4.90
C ARG A 28 6.52 -15.84 -5.90
N VAL A 29 5.99 -14.73 -5.41
CA VAL A 29 5.66 -13.55 -6.23
C VAL A 29 6.88 -13.02 -6.97
N ASN A 30 6.69 -12.77 -8.27
CA ASN A 30 7.65 -12.15 -9.18
C ASN A 30 6.94 -11.17 -10.13
N TRP A 31 7.66 -10.49 -11.00
CA TRP A 31 7.08 -9.54 -11.96
C TRP A 31 6.04 -10.17 -12.91
N GLY A 32 6.27 -11.43 -13.32
CA GLY A 32 5.28 -12.18 -14.11
C GLY A 32 3.96 -12.35 -13.35
N SER A 33 4.03 -12.58 -12.03
CA SER A 33 2.84 -12.66 -11.18
C SER A 33 2.06 -11.36 -11.15
N VAL A 34 2.73 -10.20 -11.08
CA VAL A 34 2.08 -8.88 -11.13
C VAL A 34 1.31 -8.70 -12.44
N TRP A 35 1.94 -9.03 -13.58
CA TRP A 35 1.30 -8.96 -14.89
C TRP A 35 0.11 -9.91 -15.03
N GLU A 36 0.21 -11.14 -14.52
CA GLU A 36 -0.90 -12.08 -14.52
C GLU A 36 -2.09 -11.60 -13.70
N GLU A 37 -1.84 -10.96 -12.55
CA GLU A 37 -2.90 -10.39 -11.71
C GLU A 37 -3.62 -9.23 -12.43
N VAL A 38 -2.88 -8.35 -13.09
CA VAL A 38 -3.47 -7.24 -13.86
C VAL A 38 -4.31 -7.75 -15.04
N LYS A 39 -3.90 -8.86 -15.67
CA LYS A 39 -4.67 -9.45 -16.79
C LYS A 39 -5.90 -10.23 -16.33
N LYS A 40 -5.88 -10.79 -15.12
CA LYS A 40 -6.95 -11.64 -14.57
C LYS A 40 -7.83 -10.87 -13.58
N LEU A 41 -8.40 -9.75 -13.99
CA LEU A 41 -9.37 -8.97 -13.21
C LEU A 41 -10.67 -9.75 -13.02
N GLY A 42 -10.59 -10.89 -12.32
CA GLY A 42 -11.73 -11.74 -11.97
C GLY A 42 -11.93 -11.74 -10.45
N VAL A 43 -13.12 -11.35 -9.99
CA VAL A 43 -13.47 -11.36 -8.57
C VAL A 43 -14.28 -12.60 -8.28
N ASN A 44 -13.72 -13.56 -7.52
CA ASN A 44 -14.51 -14.59 -6.85
C ASN A 44 -15.10 -13.97 -5.57
N ALA A 45 -16.33 -13.50 -5.65
CA ALA A 45 -17.02 -12.83 -4.55
C ALA A 45 -17.09 -13.70 -3.27
N ASP A 46 -17.25 -15.01 -3.42
CA ASP A 46 -17.32 -15.97 -2.30
C ASP A 46 -16.06 -16.00 -1.44
N SER A 47 -14.91 -15.68 -2.02
CA SER A 47 -13.62 -15.63 -1.30
C SER A 47 -13.26 -14.24 -0.76
N ALA A 48 -14.03 -13.20 -1.10
CA ALA A 48 -13.70 -11.82 -0.73
C ALA A 48 -13.91 -11.56 0.78
N LEU A 49 -15.06 -11.93 1.32
CA LEU A 49 -15.36 -11.76 2.75
C LEU A 49 -14.38 -12.52 3.66
N PRO A 50 -14.09 -13.81 3.43
CA PRO A 50 -13.06 -14.53 4.17
C PRO A 50 -11.68 -13.88 4.03
N SER A 51 -11.34 -13.31 2.87
CA SER A 51 -10.07 -12.60 2.66
C SER A 51 -10.00 -11.33 3.50
N ILE A 52 -11.06 -10.52 3.53
CA ILE A 52 -11.15 -9.30 4.35
C ILE A 52 -11.06 -9.66 5.84
N ALA A 53 -11.80 -10.66 6.31
CA ALA A 53 -11.77 -11.10 7.70
C ALA A 53 -10.36 -11.56 8.14
N ASN A 54 -9.70 -12.38 7.32
CA ASN A 54 -8.32 -12.82 7.59
C ASN A 54 -7.35 -11.63 7.54
N LEU A 55 -7.55 -10.69 6.64
CA LEU A 55 -6.71 -9.51 6.51
C LEU A 55 -6.86 -8.57 7.72
N LEU A 56 -8.06 -8.47 8.30
CA LEU A 56 -8.32 -7.73 9.53
C LEU A 56 -7.61 -8.37 10.74
N TRP A 57 -7.70 -9.69 10.88
CA TRP A 57 -7.22 -10.38 12.06
C TRP A 57 -5.70 -10.64 12.03
N ARG A 58 -5.15 -11.05 10.90
CA ARG A 58 -3.73 -11.41 10.76
C ARG A 58 -3.13 -10.97 9.41
N PRO A 59 -3.08 -9.66 9.15
CA PRO A 59 -2.71 -9.11 7.85
C PRO A 59 -1.35 -9.60 7.35
N GLY A 60 -0.31 -9.46 8.14
CA GLY A 60 1.05 -9.79 7.72
C GLY A 60 1.25 -11.28 7.43
N HIS A 61 0.56 -12.16 8.16
CA HIS A 61 0.65 -13.61 7.89
C HIS A 61 -0.06 -13.98 6.60
N LEU A 62 -1.27 -13.45 6.36
CA LEU A 62 -1.99 -13.69 5.11
C LEU A 62 -1.19 -13.21 3.90
N ILE A 63 -0.63 -12.01 3.98
CA ILE A 63 0.19 -11.43 2.92
C ILE A 63 1.45 -12.27 2.68
N SER A 64 2.11 -12.74 3.75
CA SER A 64 3.27 -13.62 3.67
C SER A 64 2.94 -14.95 3.00
N ASP A 65 1.81 -15.56 3.35
CA ASP A 65 1.32 -16.79 2.71
C ASP A 65 1.09 -16.59 1.22
N TYR A 66 0.42 -15.49 0.85
CA TYR A 66 0.11 -15.17 -0.55
C TYR A 66 1.37 -14.89 -1.36
N THR A 67 2.28 -14.06 -0.84
CA THR A 67 3.54 -13.72 -1.52
C THR A 67 4.48 -14.92 -1.62
N GLY A 68 4.41 -15.84 -0.66
CA GLY A 68 5.11 -17.12 -0.66
C GLY A 68 4.56 -18.16 -1.66
N GLY A 69 3.44 -17.86 -2.35
CA GLY A 69 2.86 -18.72 -3.39
C GLY A 69 1.58 -19.47 -2.99
N ARG A 70 1.04 -19.26 -1.78
CA ARG A 70 -0.23 -19.85 -1.33
C ARG A 70 -1.42 -19.01 -1.82
N ARG A 71 -1.72 -19.10 -3.13
CA ARG A 71 -2.68 -18.21 -3.81
C ARG A 71 -4.15 -18.57 -3.59
N LYS A 72 -4.44 -19.77 -3.03
CA LYS A 72 -5.82 -20.20 -2.73
C LYS A 72 -6.33 -19.71 -1.37
N VAL A 73 -5.49 -19.08 -0.55
CA VAL A 73 -5.87 -18.60 0.79
C VAL A 73 -6.71 -17.33 0.77
N CYS A 74 -6.59 -16.53 -0.29
CA CYS A 74 -7.34 -15.29 -0.43
C CYS A 74 -7.47 -14.86 -1.90
N VAL A 75 -8.34 -13.87 -2.12
CA VAL A 75 -8.50 -13.18 -3.41
C VAL A 75 -7.22 -12.42 -3.76
N SER A 76 -6.97 -12.26 -5.06
CA SER A 76 -5.87 -11.43 -5.58
C SER A 76 -5.92 -10.00 -5.00
N PRO A 77 -4.77 -9.41 -4.63
CA PRO A 77 -4.73 -8.09 -4.01
C PRO A 77 -5.30 -6.98 -4.90
N VAL A 78 -5.08 -7.06 -6.22
CA VAL A 78 -5.65 -6.10 -7.18
C VAL A 78 -7.17 -6.22 -7.24
N SER A 79 -7.67 -7.46 -7.37
CA SER A 79 -9.12 -7.71 -7.41
C SER A 79 -9.80 -7.33 -6.11
N LEU A 80 -9.15 -7.58 -4.95
CA LEU A 80 -9.67 -7.20 -3.64
C LEU A 80 -9.77 -5.68 -3.51
N LEU A 81 -8.72 -4.95 -3.87
CA LEU A 81 -8.71 -3.49 -3.81
C LEU A 81 -9.80 -2.89 -4.70
N LEU A 82 -9.94 -3.37 -5.94
CA LEU A 82 -10.96 -2.89 -6.86
C LEU A 82 -12.37 -3.19 -6.36
N LEU A 83 -12.62 -4.40 -5.84
CA LEU A 83 -13.91 -4.76 -5.26
C LEU A 83 -14.25 -3.84 -4.09
N VAL A 84 -13.32 -3.67 -3.15
CA VAL A 84 -13.51 -2.78 -1.99
C VAL A 84 -13.73 -1.34 -2.44
N ALA A 85 -12.98 -0.85 -3.42
CA ALA A 85 -13.14 0.50 -3.95
C ALA A 85 -14.53 0.73 -4.56
N VAL A 86 -15.06 -0.25 -5.32
CA VAL A 86 -16.42 -0.18 -5.88
C VAL A 86 -17.47 -0.18 -4.78
N VAL A 87 -17.37 -1.10 -3.81
CA VAL A 87 -18.34 -1.21 -2.71
C VAL A 87 -18.32 0.05 -1.84
N VAL A 88 -17.14 0.53 -1.46
CA VAL A 88 -17.00 1.76 -0.66
C VAL A 88 -17.52 2.97 -1.44
N SER A 89 -17.18 3.12 -2.72
CA SER A 89 -17.69 4.21 -3.56
C SER A 89 -19.22 4.21 -3.63
N LEU A 90 -19.84 3.03 -3.74
CA LEU A 90 -21.29 2.90 -3.76
C LEU A 90 -21.90 3.30 -2.41
N ILE A 91 -21.34 2.83 -1.29
CA ILE A 91 -21.81 3.18 0.06
C ILE A 91 -21.71 4.68 0.29
N LEU A 92 -20.56 5.30 -0.01
CA LEU A 92 -20.36 6.74 0.15
C LEU A 92 -21.35 7.55 -0.69
N LYS A 93 -21.60 7.11 -1.93
CA LYS A 93 -22.58 7.78 -2.81
C LYS A 93 -24.01 7.64 -2.29
N LEU A 94 -24.40 6.48 -1.74
CA LEU A 94 -25.74 6.26 -1.19
C LEU A 94 -25.96 7.01 0.13
N THR A 95 -24.92 7.17 0.94
CA THR A 95 -24.98 7.86 2.25
C THR A 95 -24.75 9.36 2.12
N GLY A 96 -24.32 9.88 0.96
CA GLY A 96 -23.94 11.27 0.78
C GLY A 96 -22.65 11.67 1.50
N VAL A 97 -21.90 10.71 2.05
CA VAL A 97 -20.65 10.98 2.75
C VAL A 97 -19.52 11.20 1.73
N SER A 98 -18.75 12.28 1.91
CA SER A 98 -17.57 12.59 1.10
C SER A 98 -16.29 12.30 1.87
N LEU A 99 -15.32 11.62 1.25
CA LEU A 99 -13.97 11.40 1.83
C LEU A 99 -13.11 12.67 1.78
N GLY A 100 -13.43 13.61 0.89
CA GLY A 100 -12.65 14.83 0.66
C GLY A 100 -13.22 16.09 1.32
N GLY A 101 -14.36 16.00 2.02
CA GLY A 101 -15.10 17.18 2.49
C GLY A 101 -15.72 17.98 1.33
N ASP A 102 -16.64 18.89 1.66
CA ASP A 102 -17.25 19.78 0.67
C ASP A 102 -16.26 20.87 0.28
N ALA A 103 -15.99 20.93 -1.03
CA ALA A 103 -15.42 22.06 -1.72
C ALA A 103 -13.99 22.48 -1.38
N TYR A 104 -13.05 21.94 -2.13
CA TYR A 104 -11.89 22.77 -2.50
C TYR A 104 -12.41 23.97 -3.31
N PRO A 105 -12.00 25.21 -3.00
CA PRO A 105 -12.50 26.38 -3.72
C PRO A 105 -12.19 26.26 -5.21
N GLU A 106 -13.22 26.24 -6.05
CA GLU A 106 -13.09 26.14 -7.50
C GLU A 106 -12.47 27.40 -8.13
N ALA A 107 -12.25 28.44 -7.33
CA ALA A 107 -11.77 29.74 -7.77
C ALA A 107 -10.27 29.93 -7.45
N GLY A 108 -9.55 30.51 -8.40
CA GLY A 108 -8.19 30.98 -8.23
C GLY A 108 -7.10 29.97 -8.58
N ARG A 109 -5.94 30.17 -7.98
CA ARG A 109 -4.66 29.47 -8.17
C ARG A 109 -4.73 27.94 -8.00
N PHE A 110 -5.66 27.48 -7.16
CA PHE A 110 -5.80 26.08 -6.78
C PHE A 110 -6.79 25.28 -7.64
N LYS A 111 -7.37 25.88 -8.67
CA LYS A 111 -8.42 25.25 -9.48
C LYS A 111 -8.01 23.90 -10.09
N VAL A 112 -6.79 23.81 -10.60
CA VAL A 112 -6.27 22.55 -11.21
C VAL A 112 -6.02 21.51 -10.15
N LEU A 113 -5.43 21.91 -9.01
CA LEU A 113 -5.19 21.03 -7.87
C LEU A 113 -6.53 20.53 -7.29
N ALA A 114 -7.48 21.43 -7.07
CA ALA A 114 -8.82 21.09 -6.60
C ALA A 114 -9.48 20.06 -7.51
N LYS A 115 -9.44 20.26 -8.83
CA LYS A 115 -9.97 19.30 -9.81
C LYS A 115 -9.26 17.94 -9.73
N ALA A 116 -7.93 17.94 -9.64
CA ALA A 116 -7.17 16.68 -9.54
C ALA A 116 -7.48 15.90 -8.25
N VAL A 117 -7.53 16.60 -7.11
CA VAL A 117 -7.88 16.00 -5.83
C VAL A 117 -9.32 15.50 -5.83
N THR A 118 -10.27 16.30 -6.31
CA THR A 118 -11.68 15.89 -6.44
C THR A 118 -11.82 14.69 -7.36
N TRP A 119 -11.08 14.66 -8.47
CA TRP A 119 -11.07 13.50 -9.35
C TRP A 119 -10.55 12.23 -8.65
N LEU A 120 -9.45 12.33 -7.91
CA LEU A 120 -8.90 11.20 -7.14
C LEU A 120 -9.87 10.72 -6.05
N MET A 121 -10.54 11.64 -5.35
CA MET A 121 -11.53 11.29 -4.32
C MET A 121 -12.78 10.64 -4.92
N ASN A 122 -13.18 11.04 -6.13
CA ASN A 122 -14.29 10.43 -6.85
C ASN A 122 -13.90 9.09 -7.50
N ASN A 123 -12.61 8.83 -7.68
CA ASN A 123 -12.07 7.61 -8.27
C ASN A 123 -11.18 6.86 -7.27
N LEU A 124 -11.77 6.39 -6.17
CA LEU A 124 -11.07 5.83 -5.01
C LEU A 124 -10.07 4.72 -5.37
N GLY A 125 -10.41 3.85 -6.35
CA GLY A 125 -9.50 2.81 -6.81
C GLY A 125 -8.18 3.37 -7.35
N TRP A 126 -8.24 4.42 -8.17
CA TRP A 126 -7.04 5.10 -8.68
C TRP A 126 -6.28 5.85 -7.59
N GLY A 127 -7.01 6.54 -6.70
CA GLY A 127 -6.41 7.21 -5.54
C GLY A 127 -5.60 6.25 -4.68
N MET A 128 -6.15 5.08 -4.37
CA MET A 128 -5.47 4.05 -3.59
C MET A 128 -4.30 3.41 -4.32
N LEU A 129 -4.41 3.17 -5.63
CA LEU A 129 -3.27 2.67 -6.42
C LEU A 129 -2.11 3.66 -6.43
N ILE A 130 -2.38 4.95 -6.61
CA ILE A 130 -1.37 6.00 -6.58
C ILE A 130 -0.74 6.08 -5.19
N GLN A 131 -1.53 6.11 -4.12
CA GLN A 131 -1.02 6.08 -2.74
C GLN A 131 -0.13 4.86 -2.48
N THR A 132 -0.52 3.69 -2.99
CA THR A 132 0.26 2.45 -2.88
C THR A 132 1.67 2.63 -3.42
N LEU A 133 1.83 3.26 -4.60
CA LEU A 133 3.13 3.47 -5.22
C LEU A 133 4.08 4.26 -4.33
N PHE A 134 3.57 5.26 -3.58
CA PHE A 134 4.38 6.08 -2.68
C PHE A 134 4.87 5.36 -1.44
N LEU A 135 4.12 4.39 -0.96
CA LEU A 135 4.49 3.62 0.22
C LEU A 135 5.42 2.43 -0.09
N ILE A 136 5.49 1.98 -1.34
CA ILE A 136 6.34 0.84 -1.72
C ILE A 136 7.81 1.15 -1.48
N PHE A 137 8.28 2.31 -1.96
CA PHE A 137 9.69 2.67 -1.91
C PHE A 137 10.24 2.82 -0.48
N PRO A 138 9.63 3.62 0.42
CA PRO A 138 10.08 3.72 1.79
C PRO A 138 9.95 2.38 2.53
N THR A 139 8.89 1.60 2.30
CA THR A 139 8.75 0.26 2.89
C THR A 139 9.90 -0.65 2.45
N TRP A 140 10.23 -0.65 1.15
CA TRP A 140 11.29 -1.48 0.61
C TRP A 140 12.66 -1.15 1.21
N ILE A 141 13.00 0.13 1.40
CA ILE A 141 14.27 0.55 1.99
C ILE A 141 14.31 0.25 3.49
N LEU A 142 13.29 0.68 4.24
CA LEU A 142 13.28 0.64 5.70
C LEU A 142 13.17 -0.79 6.26
N PHE A 143 12.51 -1.69 5.51
CA PHE A 143 12.34 -3.09 5.88
C PHE A 143 13.22 -4.07 5.10
N ARG A 144 14.21 -3.57 4.32
CA ARG A 144 15.08 -4.38 3.47
C ARG A 144 15.80 -5.52 4.21
N PHE A 145 16.21 -5.27 5.45
CA PHE A 145 16.98 -6.22 6.28
C PHE A 145 16.11 -6.88 7.35
N SER A 146 14.86 -7.19 7.00
CA SER A 146 13.93 -7.77 7.94
C SER A 146 14.25 -9.25 8.27
N PRO A 147 13.99 -9.71 9.53
CA PRO A 147 14.27 -11.07 9.95
C PRO A 147 13.56 -12.14 9.12
N ARG A 148 12.28 -11.93 8.79
CA ARG A 148 11.47 -12.94 8.08
C ARG A 148 11.55 -12.83 6.57
N HIS A 149 11.59 -11.60 6.03
CA HIS A 149 11.61 -11.32 4.59
C HIS A 149 12.85 -10.51 4.22
N ASN A 150 14.03 -11.06 4.50
CA ASN A 150 15.30 -10.41 4.17
C ASN A 150 15.40 -10.18 2.66
N ARG A 151 15.73 -8.94 2.27
CA ARG A 151 15.81 -8.50 0.85
C ARG A 151 14.55 -8.82 0.05
N HIS A 152 13.37 -8.56 0.64
CA HIS A 152 12.11 -8.75 -0.07
C HIS A 152 12.12 -8.01 -1.42
N SER A 153 11.48 -8.62 -2.41
CA SER A 153 11.46 -8.11 -3.78
C SER A 153 10.44 -6.97 -3.93
N TRP A 154 10.61 -6.14 -4.97
CA TRP A 154 9.64 -5.10 -5.34
C TRP A 154 8.21 -5.64 -5.53
N PRO A 155 7.99 -6.76 -6.28
CA PRO A 155 6.67 -7.36 -6.39
C PRO A 155 6.03 -7.74 -5.06
N GLU A 156 6.80 -8.24 -4.09
CA GLU A 156 6.29 -8.53 -2.74
C GLU A 156 5.84 -7.27 -2.02
N GLY A 157 6.61 -6.17 -2.15
CA GLY A 157 6.23 -4.86 -1.63
C GLY A 157 4.96 -4.30 -2.28
N ILE A 158 4.79 -4.46 -3.59
CA ILE A 158 3.58 -4.07 -4.31
C ILE A 158 2.36 -4.80 -3.75
N PHE A 159 2.42 -6.12 -3.64
CA PHE A 159 1.31 -6.92 -3.14
C PHE A 159 1.00 -6.64 -1.68
N LEU A 160 2.03 -6.43 -0.84
CA LEU A 160 1.86 -5.99 0.54
C LEU A 160 1.02 -4.70 0.60
N GLN A 161 1.42 -3.67 -0.15
CA GLN A 161 0.73 -2.38 -0.12
C GLN A 161 -0.68 -2.44 -0.72
N LEU A 162 -0.91 -3.23 -1.77
CA LEU A 162 -2.26 -3.41 -2.35
C LEU A 162 -3.24 -4.04 -1.36
N PHE A 163 -2.82 -5.07 -0.63
CA PHE A 163 -3.63 -5.65 0.45
C PHE A 163 -3.91 -4.65 1.56
N MET A 164 -2.87 -3.90 1.98
CA MET A 164 -3.01 -2.86 3.00
C MET A 164 -3.99 -1.77 2.57
N SER A 165 -3.88 -1.29 1.33
CA SER A 165 -4.74 -0.24 0.78
C SER A 165 -6.22 -0.63 0.75
N SER A 166 -6.54 -1.91 0.59
CA SER A 166 -7.93 -2.38 0.65
C SER A 166 -8.58 -2.11 2.01
N LEU A 167 -7.87 -2.37 3.11
CA LEU A 167 -8.39 -2.10 4.45
C LEU A 167 -8.27 -0.63 4.86
N VAL A 168 -7.22 0.07 4.42
CA VAL A 168 -7.11 1.52 4.62
C VAL A 168 -8.32 2.23 4.03
N LEU A 169 -8.79 1.80 2.86
CA LEU A 169 -9.97 2.36 2.22
C LEU A 169 -11.25 2.12 3.07
N ILE A 170 -11.39 0.92 3.62
CA ILE A 170 -12.50 0.59 4.54
C ILE A 170 -12.44 1.48 5.78
N PHE A 171 -11.28 1.58 6.45
CA PHE A 171 -11.12 2.43 7.64
C PHE A 171 -11.34 3.91 7.33
N SER A 172 -10.93 4.37 6.14
CA SER A 172 -11.16 5.74 5.70
C SER A 172 -12.65 6.03 5.50
N ALA A 173 -13.41 5.10 4.94
CA ALA A 173 -14.85 5.23 4.79
C ALA A 173 -15.57 5.29 6.14
N PHE A 174 -15.19 4.43 7.09
CA PHE A 174 -15.71 4.47 8.46
C PHE A 174 -15.29 5.75 9.20
N GLY A 175 -14.06 6.21 8.99
CA GLY A 175 -13.57 7.47 9.56
C GLY A 175 -14.39 8.68 9.09
N ALA A 176 -14.74 8.72 7.81
CA ALA A 176 -15.54 9.80 7.24
C ALA A 176 -17.03 9.70 7.60
N GLY A 177 -17.60 8.48 7.61
CA GLY A 177 -19.03 8.29 7.76
C GLY A 177 -19.53 8.10 9.20
N VAL A 178 -18.67 7.59 10.10
CA VAL A 178 -19.06 7.25 11.46
C VAL A 178 -18.37 8.14 12.49
N SER A 179 -17.03 8.13 12.51
CA SER A 179 -16.26 8.92 13.48
C SER A 179 -14.82 9.15 13.03
N PRO A 180 -14.32 10.40 13.05
CA PRO A 180 -12.93 10.71 12.66
C PRO A 180 -11.87 9.97 13.50
N TRP A 181 -12.19 9.56 14.72
CA TRP A 181 -11.29 8.77 15.55
C TRP A 181 -10.89 7.43 14.93
N LEU A 182 -11.70 6.90 14.03
CA LEU A 182 -11.42 5.64 13.32
C LEU A 182 -10.24 5.75 12.33
N TYR A 183 -9.84 6.95 11.94
CA TYR A 183 -8.61 7.15 11.16
C TYR A 183 -7.36 6.68 11.91
N TRP A 184 -7.35 6.70 13.26
CA TRP A 184 -6.25 6.18 14.06
C TRP A 184 -6.05 4.67 13.96
N LEU A 185 -7.04 3.94 13.45
CA LEU A 185 -6.89 2.52 13.14
C LEU A 185 -5.87 2.29 12.01
N ILE A 186 -5.70 3.25 11.11
CA ILE A 186 -4.80 3.12 9.96
C ILE A 186 -3.34 2.92 10.41
N PRO A 187 -2.70 3.82 11.17
CA PRO A 187 -1.33 3.62 11.63
C PRO A 187 -1.17 2.37 12.52
N VAL A 188 -2.15 2.06 13.36
CA VAL A 188 -2.16 0.84 14.17
C VAL A 188 -2.18 -0.40 13.29
N TYR A 189 -3.00 -0.40 12.25
CA TYR A 189 -3.09 -1.50 11.30
C TYR A 189 -1.78 -1.70 10.52
N TYR A 190 -1.15 -0.63 10.04
CA TYR A 190 0.16 -0.69 9.41
C TYR A 190 1.22 -1.27 10.34
N PHE A 191 1.24 -0.85 11.60
CA PHE A 191 2.16 -1.40 12.60
C PHE A 191 1.98 -2.90 12.80
N ILE A 192 0.73 -3.37 12.96
CA ILE A 192 0.42 -4.80 13.16
C ILE A 192 0.84 -5.61 11.93
N ALA A 193 0.47 -5.15 10.73
CA ALA A 193 0.79 -5.84 9.48
C ALA A 193 2.29 -5.94 9.26
N TYR A 194 3.03 -4.85 9.42
CA TYR A 194 4.48 -4.83 9.23
C TYR A 194 5.20 -5.69 10.28
N ARG A 195 4.75 -5.66 11.53
CA ARG A 195 5.30 -6.52 12.58
C ARG A 195 5.13 -8.00 12.25
N GLN A 196 3.93 -8.38 11.81
CA GLN A 196 3.63 -9.77 11.44
C GLN A 196 4.38 -10.20 10.17
N PHE A 197 4.47 -9.33 9.17
CA PHE A 197 5.10 -9.64 7.89
C PHE A 197 6.63 -9.67 8.01
N PHE A 198 7.24 -8.61 8.50
CA PHE A 198 8.69 -8.46 8.55
C PHE A 198 9.37 -9.10 9.76
N GLY A 199 8.65 -9.29 10.87
CA GLY A 199 9.15 -10.01 12.06
C GLY A 199 10.07 -9.21 12.97
N TYR A 200 10.12 -7.87 12.86
CA TYR A 200 10.84 -7.03 13.81
C TYR A 200 10.16 -6.99 15.19
N GLY A 201 10.94 -6.72 16.25
CA GLY A 201 10.40 -6.41 17.56
C GLY A 201 9.57 -5.13 17.56
N VAL A 202 8.85 -4.85 18.68
CA VAL A 202 7.92 -3.72 18.81
C VAL A 202 8.57 -2.39 18.41
N TRP A 203 9.67 -2.02 19.04
CA TRP A 203 10.37 -0.76 18.78
C TRP A 203 10.93 -0.67 17.37
N GLY A 204 11.50 -1.78 16.88
CA GLY A 204 12.03 -1.86 15.51
C GLY A 204 10.96 -1.65 14.45
N THR A 205 9.74 -2.16 14.67
CA THR A 205 8.60 -1.94 13.77
C THR A 205 8.04 -0.53 13.92
N LEU A 206 7.89 -0.05 15.16
CA LEU A 206 7.22 1.22 15.44
C LEU A 206 7.88 2.40 14.70
N TRP A 207 9.18 2.60 14.90
CA TRP A 207 9.86 3.73 14.28
C TRP A 207 9.92 3.61 12.75
N ARG A 208 10.07 2.38 12.19
CA ARG A 208 10.05 2.16 10.74
C ARG A 208 8.67 2.45 10.15
N THR A 209 7.62 2.00 10.81
CA THR A 209 6.24 2.28 10.38
C THR A 209 5.96 3.78 10.42
N ALA A 210 6.37 4.46 11.48
CA ALA A 210 6.22 5.92 11.59
C ALA A 210 6.95 6.65 10.44
N LEU A 211 8.18 6.24 10.10
CA LEU A 211 8.92 6.81 8.98
C LEU A 211 8.27 6.51 7.63
N VAL A 212 7.78 5.28 7.39
CA VAL A 212 7.07 4.96 6.13
C VAL A 212 5.84 5.85 5.95
N LEU A 213 5.04 6.02 7.01
CA LEU A 213 3.84 6.85 6.93
C LEU A 213 4.17 8.33 6.78
N LEU A 214 5.22 8.79 7.46
CA LEU A 214 5.71 10.17 7.33
C LEU A 214 6.25 10.44 5.93
N ASP A 215 7.09 9.55 5.39
CA ASP A 215 7.62 9.68 4.02
C ASP A 215 6.49 9.64 2.99
N GLY A 216 5.47 8.78 3.18
CA GLY A 216 4.29 8.74 2.33
C GLY A 216 3.51 10.05 2.35
N LEU A 217 3.31 10.64 3.54
CA LEU A 217 2.66 11.95 3.70
C LEU A 217 3.47 13.06 3.02
N LEU A 218 4.77 13.11 3.26
CA LEU A 218 5.65 14.11 2.64
C LEU A 218 5.69 13.99 1.13
N PHE A 219 5.63 12.77 0.61
CA PHE A 219 5.57 12.54 -0.83
C PHE A 219 4.26 13.06 -1.44
N VAL A 220 3.13 12.87 -0.77
CA VAL A 220 1.85 13.46 -1.18
C VAL A 220 1.95 15.00 -1.18
N VAL A 221 2.49 15.59 -0.12
CA VAL A 221 2.71 17.04 -0.04
C VAL A 221 3.62 17.52 -1.18
N PHE A 222 4.70 16.79 -1.48
CA PHE A 222 5.58 17.08 -2.60
C PHE A 222 4.86 17.05 -3.95
N LEU A 223 4.01 16.05 -4.19
CA LEU A 223 3.24 15.97 -5.44
C LEU A 223 2.23 17.11 -5.56
N LEU A 224 1.50 17.42 -4.49
CA LEU A 224 0.57 18.54 -4.48
C LEU A 224 1.29 19.84 -4.81
N TRP A 225 2.47 20.00 -4.21
CA TRP A 225 3.33 21.14 -4.52
C TRP A 225 3.83 21.13 -5.98
N LEU A 226 4.25 19.97 -6.52
CA LEU A 226 4.69 19.85 -7.91
C LEU A 226 3.58 20.19 -8.90
N VAL A 227 2.37 19.70 -8.67
CA VAL A 227 1.18 20.05 -9.47
C VAL A 227 0.94 21.54 -9.40
N MET A 228 1.05 22.17 -8.23
CA MET A 228 0.91 23.61 -8.10
C MET A 228 2.03 24.38 -8.81
N ALA A 229 3.27 23.91 -8.75
CA ALA A 229 4.40 24.53 -9.43
C ALA A 229 4.25 24.48 -10.96
N ILE A 230 3.76 23.36 -11.52
CA ILE A 230 3.59 23.19 -12.98
C ILE A 230 2.37 23.95 -13.49
N PHE A 231 1.25 23.89 -12.79
CA PHE A 231 -0.03 24.40 -13.28
C PHE A 231 -0.48 25.71 -12.61
N GLY A 232 0.15 26.11 -11.52
CA GLY A 232 -0.20 27.32 -10.76
C GLY A 232 0.32 28.63 -11.35
N HIS A 233 1.18 28.56 -12.38
CA HIS A 233 1.77 29.74 -13.04
C HIS A 233 0.77 30.57 -13.87
N ALA A 234 -0.48 30.12 -14.00
CA ALA A 234 -1.52 30.84 -14.74
C ALA A 234 -2.18 32.01 -13.96
N GLY A 235 -1.72 32.30 -12.73
CA GLY A 235 -2.26 33.37 -11.88
C GLY A 235 -1.22 34.44 -11.55
N THR A 236 -1.67 35.68 -11.44
CA THR A 236 -0.92 36.93 -11.44
C THR A 236 0.07 37.24 -10.31
N GLU A 237 0.24 36.34 -9.34
CA GLU A 237 1.29 36.45 -8.30
C GLU A 237 2.04 35.13 -8.19
N SER A 238 3.23 35.08 -8.79
CA SER A 238 4.15 33.95 -8.66
C SER A 238 4.87 34.00 -7.29
N TYR A 239 4.87 32.90 -6.55
CA TYR A 239 5.84 32.72 -5.47
C TYR A 239 7.25 32.89 -6.04
N PRO A 240 8.16 33.58 -5.32
CA PRO A 240 9.55 33.72 -5.76
C PRO A 240 10.13 32.34 -6.08
N VAL A 241 10.71 32.19 -7.27
CA VAL A 241 11.28 30.91 -7.74
C VAL A 241 12.27 30.33 -6.72
N GLY A 242 13.04 31.19 -6.04
CA GLY A 242 13.94 30.78 -4.97
C GLY A 242 13.25 30.07 -3.79
N MET A 243 12.05 30.54 -3.40
CA MET A 243 11.30 29.94 -2.31
C MET A 243 10.69 28.59 -2.72
N GLN A 244 10.31 28.44 -3.98
CA GLN A 244 9.85 27.17 -4.55
C GLN A 244 10.99 26.14 -4.54
N ILE A 245 12.17 26.52 -5.04
CA ILE A 245 13.35 25.64 -5.05
C ILE A 245 13.76 25.26 -3.63
N ALA A 246 13.79 26.19 -2.69
CA ALA A 246 14.13 25.93 -1.30
C ALA A 246 13.18 24.92 -0.65
N THR A 247 11.86 25.07 -0.84
CA THR A 247 10.86 24.15 -0.28
C THR A 247 11.03 22.73 -0.82
N VAL A 248 11.23 22.59 -2.13
CA VAL A 248 11.49 21.27 -2.75
C VAL A 248 12.77 20.66 -2.25
N SER A 249 13.84 21.44 -2.19
CA SER A 249 15.14 20.95 -1.75
C SER A 249 15.08 20.45 -0.30
N ILE A 250 14.37 21.15 0.58
CA ILE A 250 14.16 20.73 1.97
C ILE A 250 13.36 19.43 2.03
N LEU A 251 12.24 19.32 1.29
CA LEU A 251 11.42 18.09 1.27
C LEU A 251 12.21 16.89 0.74
N VAL A 252 12.91 17.06 -0.38
CA VAL A 252 13.73 16.00 -0.98
C VAL A 252 14.87 15.60 -0.04
N ALA A 253 15.57 16.57 0.59
CA ALA A 253 16.63 16.29 1.54
C ALA A 253 16.11 15.55 2.78
N PHE A 254 14.91 15.91 3.27
CA PHE A 254 14.30 15.24 4.41
C PHE A 254 13.94 13.78 4.07
N ILE A 255 13.24 13.53 2.95
CA ILE A 255 12.89 12.18 2.50
C ILE A 255 14.18 11.35 2.27
N ALA A 256 15.16 11.90 1.59
CA ALA A 256 16.43 11.22 1.38
C ALA A 256 17.16 10.92 2.70
N GLY A 257 17.15 11.85 3.66
CA GLY A 257 17.75 11.70 4.98
C GLY A 257 17.08 10.60 5.81
N THR A 258 15.74 10.56 5.86
CA THR A 258 14.98 9.52 6.58
C THR A 258 15.22 8.13 5.99
N LEU A 259 15.24 8.02 4.67
CA LEU A 259 15.51 6.77 3.96
C LEU A 259 16.97 6.31 4.16
N ALA A 260 17.94 7.22 4.10
CA ALA A 260 19.35 6.91 4.36
C ALA A 260 19.56 6.43 5.80
N LEU A 261 18.99 7.14 6.78
CA LEU A 261 19.05 6.78 8.19
C LEU A 261 18.43 5.39 8.42
N GLY A 262 17.25 5.17 7.89
CA GLY A 262 16.55 3.88 7.98
C GLY A 262 17.36 2.74 7.38
N TYR A 263 17.99 2.96 6.22
CA TYR A 263 18.86 1.99 5.58
C TYR A 263 20.11 1.67 6.43
N LEU A 264 20.80 2.70 6.94
CA LEU A 264 22.01 2.54 7.75
C LEU A 264 21.72 1.81 9.07
N VAL A 265 20.66 2.20 9.77
CA VAL A 265 20.23 1.53 11.00
C VAL A 265 19.79 0.11 10.72
N GLY A 266 19.02 -0.12 9.65
CA GLY A 266 18.60 -1.46 9.25
C GLY A 266 19.77 -2.39 8.92
N LYS A 267 20.80 -1.88 8.24
CA LYS A 267 22.03 -2.62 7.94
C LYS A 267 22.81 -3.00 9.20
N LYS A 268 22.87 -2.09 10.18
CA LYS A 268 23.58 -2.34 11.46
C LYS A 268 22.86 -3.38 12.31
N THR A 269 21.53 -3.26 12.45
CA THR A 269 20.72 -4.22 13.25
C THR A 269 20.60 -5.59 12.60
N GLY A 270 20.50 -5.69 11.27
CA GLY A 270 20.45 -6.95 10.56
C GLY A 270 21.78 -7.75 10.59
N ARG A 271 22.91 -7.11 10.90
CA ARG A 271 24.18 -7.80 11.13
C ARG A 271 24.26 -8.41 12.53
N THR A 272 23.66 -7.79 13.53
CA THR A 272 23.67 -8.31 14.92
C THR A 272 22.79 -9.54 15.08
N ASP A 273 21.68 -9.65 14.33
CA ASP A 273 20.78 -10.81 14.37
C ASP A 273 21.29 -12.04 13.58
N GLN A 274 22.33 -11.88 12.74
CA GLN A 274 22.98 -12.99 12.03
C GLN A 274 24.20 -13.57 12.77
N SER A 275 24.63 -12.93 13.83
CA SER A 275 25.79 -13.32 14.65
C SER A 275 25.39 -13.88 16.03
N ALA A 276 24.11 -14.02 16.31
CA ALA A 276 23.53 -14.67 17.48
C ALA A 276 22.76 -15.94 17.08
#